data_cf490c3cda7811208951f33ba3bb6c81
#
_entry.id   cf490c3cda7811208951f33ba3bb6c81
#
_cell.length_a   1.000
_cell.length_b   1.000
_cell.length_c   1.000
_cell.angle_alpha   90.00
_cell.angle_beta   90.00
_cell.angle_gamma   90.00
#
_symmetry.space_group_name_H-M   'P 1'
#
loop_
_entity.id
_entity.type
_entity.pdbx_description
1 polymer ?
#
loop_
_entity_poly.entity_id
_entity_poly.type
_entity_poly.pdbx_seq_one_letter_code
_entity_poly.pdbx_strand_id
1 'polypeptide(L)'
;MPEELKPTMTQNFIHDFIDEDIAQGGQFQGMTVHTRFPPEPNGYLHIGHAKAIFVDFGTAEKYGGLCNLRMDDTNPTKEDVEYVEAIQEDIHWLGYDWGGRFFFASDYFEKMYEYAVELIKKGLAYVCELTPEQFKEYRGDVNTPARSPFRDRPIEESLDLFARMRAGEFPNGAMTLRAKIDLASGNFNMRDPVLYRINHMHHHRQGDKWCIYPMYDFAHPLEDALEGITHSLCSLAFEDHRPLYDWVIANCPVPARPRQIEFARLGINYTVMSKRKLRQLVEEGRVSGWDDPRMPTLCGLRRRGYTPRAIRNFSERNGVSKAASTVEYAFLEHCLREDLNETAQRRMAVLRPVRLIITNYPEGQSETFSVENNPNRPEDGAREVTFSRELYIEAEDFLPAPVPKYKRLYPDGPECRLKGAYVIKCTGYETDAAGNVTAILAEYDPDSRGGDPADGRKVKGATIHWVDAATAVDAEVRLYDNLFTDAEPDAGDKNFLDCLNPSSLEVLPHAKVEAGLAGAEAPASFQFLRQGYFCVDNKDSAPGHLVFNRSVNLKDSFKF
;
A
#
# COMPACT_ATOMS: atom_id res chain seq x y z
N MET A 1 -0.73 2.27 -18.29
CA MET A 1 0.58 2.97 -18.29
C MET A 1 1.26 2.70 -19.63
N PRO A 2 1.94 3.69 -20.25
CA PRO A 2 2.79 3.42 -21.39
C PRO A 2 3.84 2.37 -21.02
N GLU A 3 4.17 1.49 -21.95
CA GLU A 3 5.09 0.34 -21.76
C GLU A 3 6.49 0.77 -21.31
N GLU A 4 6.92 1.98 -21.67
CA GLU A 4 8.21 2.60 -21.28
C GLU A 4 8.35 2.96 -19.79
N LEU A 5 7.26 2.91 -19.02
CA LEU A 5 7.25 3.30 -17.59
C LEU A 5 7.12 2.11 -16.62
N LYS A 6 7.11 0.88 -17.13
CA LYS A 6 7.09 -0.31 -16.27
C LYS A 6 8.52 -0.64 -15.83
N PRO A 7 8.85 -0.62 -14.52
CA PRO A 7 10.14 -1.10 -14.06
C PRO A 7 10.29 -2.57 -14.44
N THR A 8 11.35 -2.91 -15.16
CA THR A 8 11.68 -4.29 -15.51
C THR A 8 12.17 -4.98 -14.24
N MET A 9 11.52 -6.06 -13.84
CA MET A 9 11.93 -6.80 -12.64
C MET A 9 13.36 -7.36 -12.79
N THR A 10 14.26 -7.01 -11.88
CA THR A 10 15.63 -7.49 -11.87
C THR A 10 15.70 -8.99 -11.56
N GLN A 11 16.78 -9.65 -11.98
CA GLN A 11 17.01 -11.07 -11.69
C GLN A 11 17.10 -11.29 -10.18
N ASN A 12 16.46 -12.35 -9.69
CA ASN A 12 16.49 -12.76 -8.29
C ASN A 12 16.41 -14.29 -8.18
N PHE A 13 16.57 -14.84 -6.98
CA PHE A 13 16.63 -16.28 -6.76
C PHE A 13 15.38 -17.05 -7.23
N ILE A 14 14.19 -16.44 -7.26
CA ILE A 14 12.97 -17.08 -7.82
C ILE A 14 13.16 -17.30 -9.31
N HIS A 15 13.69 -16.28 -10.00
CA HIS A 15 13.96 -16.36 -11.44
C HIS A 15 15.01 -17.41 -11.75
N ASP A 16 16.02 -17.58 -10.89
CA ASP A 16 17.04 -18.62 -11.07
C ASP A 16 16.39 -20.02 -11.04
N PHE A 17 15.44 -20.26 -10.11
CA PHE A 17 14.67 -21.51 -10.08
C PHE A 17 13.76 -21.68 -11.29
N ILE A 18 13.10 -20.59 -11.74
CA ILE A 18 12.25 -20.65 -12.93
C ILE A 18 13.08 -20.95 -14.18
N ASP A 19 14.24 -20.31 -14.32
CA ASP A 19 15.16 -20.52 -15.45
C ASP A 19 15.63 -21.99 -15.51
N GLU A 20 15.94 -22.61 -14.36
CA GLU A 20 16.27 -24.04 -14.26
C GLU A 20 15.08 -24.92 -14.67
N ASP A 21 13.88 -24.61 -14.20
CA ASP A 21 12.68 -25.41 -14.40
C ASP A 21 12.17 -25.38 -15.85
N ILE A 22 12.33 -24.25 -16.57
CA ILE A 22 11.92 -24.13 -17.98
C ILE A 22 13.02 -24.52 -18.98
N ALA A 23 14.25 -24.66 -18.51
CA ALA A 23 15.39 -25.10 -19.35
C ALA A 23 15.19 -26.49 -19.90
N GLN A 24 16.06 -26.88 -20.84
CA GLN A 24 16.06 -28.25 -21.40
C GLN A 24 16.26 -29.32 -20.31
N GLY A 25 15.30 -30.21 -20.16
CA GLY A 25 15.29 -31.25 -19.13
C GLY A 25 14.70 -30.81 -17.79
N GLY A 26 14.32 -29.55 -17.65
CA GLY A 26 13.62 -29.02 -16.47
C GLY A 26 12.16 -29.48 -16.37
N GLN A 27 11.58 -29.37 -15.18
CA GLN A 27 10.22 -29.84 -14.88
C GLN A 27 9.14 -29.18 -15.76
N PHE A 28 9.35 -27.92 -16.15
CA PHE A 28 8.40 -27.11 -16.92
C PHE A 28 8.92 -26.74 -18.30
N GLN A 29 9.84 -27.56 -18.85
CA GLN A 29 10.38 -27.32 -20.18
C GLN A 29 9.29 -27.13 -21.23
N GLY A 30 9.33 -25.98 -21.93
CA GLY A 30 8.37 -25.62 -22.98
C GLY A 30 6.99 -25.20 -22.49
N MET A 31 6.78 -25.09 -21.18
CA MET A 31 5.56 -24.59 -20.60
C MET A 31 5.65 -23.07 -20.40
N THR A 32 4.49 -22.40 -20.47
CA THR A 32 4.35 -20.99 -20.09
C THR A 32 4.46 -20.86 -18.57
N VAL A 33 5.28 -19.92 -18.08
CA VAL A 33 5.35 -19.61 -16.67
C VAL A 33 3.99 -19.10 -16.20
N HIS A 34 3.42 -19.72 -15.18
CA HIS A 34 2.10 -19.43 -14.69
C HIS A 34 2.14 -19.30 -13.17
N THR A 35 1.91 -18.09 -12.68
CA THR A 35 1.86 -17.74 -11.26
C THR A 35 0.43 -17.39 -10.84
N ARG A 36 0.21 -17.08 -9.58
CA ARG A 36 -1.07 -16.59 -9.08
C ARG A 36 -0.90 -15.71 -7.84
N PHE A 37 -1.79 -14.75 -7.65
CA PHE A 37 -1.96 -14.01 -6.41
C PHE A 37 -3.27 -14.43 -5.74
N PRO A 38 -3.23 -15.10 -4.55
CA PRO A 38 -4.39 -15.69 -3.91
C PRO A 38 -4.78 -14.95 -2.61
N PRO A 39 -5.29 -13.72 -2.64
CA PRO A 39 -5.67 -13.01 -1.43
C PRO A 39 -6.94 -13.59 -0.79
N GLU A 40 -6.98 -13.65 0.56
CA GLU A 40 -8.23 -13.84 1.28
C GLU A 40 -9.07 -12.55 1.21
N PRO A 41 -10.37 -12.61 0.79
CA PRO A 41 -11.23 -11.42 0.69
C PRO A 41 -11.80 -11.03 2.08
N ASN A 42 -10.92 -10.78 3.05
CA ASN A 42 -11.25 -10.50 4.45
C ASN A 42 -10.71 -9.15 4.96
N GLY A 43 -10.33 -8.26 4.05
CA GLY A 43 -9.82 -6.92 4.35
C GLY A 43 -9.15 -6.27 3.15
N TYR A 44 -8.90 -4.98 3.25
CA TYR A 44 -8.18 -4.21 2.24
C TYR A 44 -6.71 -4.62 2.12
N LEU A 45 -6.17 -4.52 0.91
CA LEU A 45 -4.75 -4.75 0.67
C LEU A 45 -3.90 -3.62 1.27
N HIS A 46 -2.67 -3.96 1.65
CA HIS A 46 -1.68 -3.01 2.18
C HIS A 46 -0.35 -3.14 1.43
N ILE A 47 0.61 -2.27 1.73
CA ILE A 47 1.93 -2.22 1.07
C ILE A 47 2.66 -3.58 1.05
N GLY A 48 2.46 -4.44 2.05
CA GLY A 48 3.00 -5.80 2.05
C GLY A 48 2.42 -6.68 0.96
N HIS A 49 1.12 -6.51 0.64
CA HIS A 49 0.49 -7.20 -0.49
C HIS A 49 0.96 -6.64 -1.83
N ALA A 50 1.26 -5.33 -1.91
CA ALA A 50 1.82 -4.74 -3.13
C ALA A 50 3.14 -5.42 -3.52
N LYS A 51 3.99 -5.78 -2.54
CA LYS A 51 5.20 -6.57 -2.80
C LYS A 51 4.88 -7.96 -3.34
N ALA A 52 3.91 -8.68 -2.77
CA ALA A 52 3.50 -9.99 -3.26
C ALA A 52 2.93 -9.90 -4.69
N ILE A 53 2.06 -8.92 -4.95
CA ILE A 53 1.52 -8.63 -6.29
C ILE A 53 2.66 -8.36 -7.28
N PHE A 54 3.65 -7.55 -6.89
CA PHE A 54 4.82 -7.28 -7.71
C PHE A 54 5.62 -8.56 -8.01
N VAL A 55 5.79 -9.46 -7.03
CA VAL A 55 6.49 -10.74 -7.22
C VAL A 55 5.69 -11.66 -8.14
N ASP A 56 4.39 -11.85 -7.89
CA ASP A 56 3.55 -12.80 -8.65
C ASP A 56 3.30 -12.31 -10.08
N PHE A 57 2.76 -11.10 -10.24
CA PHE A 57 2.46 -10.53 -11.56
C PHE A 57 3.72 -10.09 -12.30
N GLY A 58 4.70 -9.49 -11.61
CA GLY A 58 5.95 -9.03 -12.21
C GLY A 58 6.79 -10.20 -12.73
N THR A 59 6.82 -11.33 -12.02
CA THR A 59 7.46 -12.57 -12.53
C THR A 59 6.76 -13.07 -13.79
N ALA A 60 5.43 -13.12 -13.81
CA ALA A 60 4.69 -13.50 -15.01
C ALA A 60 4.99 -12.53 -16.18
N GLU A 61 4.94 -11.21 -15.96
CA GLU A 61 5.30 -10.21 -16.98
C GLU A 61 6.72 -10.43 -17.54
N LYS A 62 7.70 -10.67 -16.67
CA LYS A 62 9.11 -10.90 -17.06
C LYS A 62 9.29 -12.08 -18.01
N TYR A 63 8.55 -13.16 -17.79
CA TYR A 63 8.63 -14.37 -18.61
C TYR A 63 7.60 -14.41 -19.76
N GLY A 64 6.85 -13.32 -20.00
CA GLY A 64 5.75 -13.34 -20.96
C GLY A 64 4.68 -14.39 -20.63
N GLY A 65 4.55 -14.69 -19.34
CA GLY A 65 3.69 -15.72 -18.79
C GLY A 65 2.31 -15.22 -18.36
N LEU A 66 1.68 -15.95 -17.47
CA LEU A 66 0.32 -15.70 -16.96
C LEU A 66 0.33 -15.57 -15.44
N CYS A 67 -0.56 -14.71 -14.91
CA CYS A 67 -0.84 -14.65 -13.48
C CYS A 67 -2.35 -14.69 -13.25
N ASN A 68 -2.81 -15.58 -12.37
CA ASN A 68 -4.21 -15.67 -11.96
C ASN A 68 -4.46 -14.77 -10.73
N LEU A 69 -5.66 -14.20 -10.65
CA LEU A 69 -6.22 -13.69 -9.41
C LEU A 69 -7.18 -14.72 -8.87
N ARG A 70 -6.88 -15.30 -7.70
CA ARG A 70 -7.76 -16.26 -7.03
C ARG A 70 -8.13 -15.75 -5.65
N MET A 71 -9.42 -15.54 -5.40
CA MET A 71 -9.91 -15.25 -4.06
C MET A 71 -9.89 -16.53 -3.23
N ASP A 72 -9.07 -16.56 -2.17
CA ASP A 72 -9.08 -17.65 -1.20
C ASP A 72 -10.26 -17.47 -0.24
N ASP A 73 -11.40 -17.94 -0.68
CA ASP A 73 -12.66 -17.95 0.04
C ASP A 73 -12.98 -19.32 0.68
N THR A 74 -11.94 -20.03 1.14
CA THR A 74 -12.09 -21.32 1.83
C THR A 74 -12.67 -21.20 3.23
N ASN A 75 -12.60 -20.04 3.87
CA ASN A 75 -13.08 -19.80 5.23
C ASN A 75 -14.34 -18.91 5.23
N PRO A 76 -15.54 -19.46 5.47
CA PRO A 76 -16.80 -18.72 5.35
C PRO A 76 -17.02 -17.60 6.39
N THR A 77 -16.13 -17.47 7.39
CA THR A 77 -16.39 -16.61 8.55
C THR A 77 -16.02 -15.14 8.38
N LYS A 78 -15.39 -14.71 7.27
CA LYS A 78 -14.73 -13.41 7.20
C LYS A 78 -14.83 -12.69 5.86
N GLU A 79 -15.61 -13.18 4.93
CA GLU A 79 -15.56 -12.75 3.54
C GLU A 79 -16.68 -11.76 3.22
N ASP A 80 -16.33 -10.69 2.47
CA ASP A 80 -17.25 -9.65 2.03
C ASP A 80 -16.98 -9.28 0.57
N VAL A 81 -18.05 -9.03 -0.18
CA VAL A 81 -18.02 -8.59 -1.58
C VAL A 81 -17.24 -7.27 -1.72
N GLU A 82 -17.34 -6.37 -0.75
CA GLU A 82 -16.60 -5.11 -0.71
C GLU A 82 -15.08 -5.34 -0.84
N TYR A 83 -14.54 -6.35 -0.15
CA TYR A 83 -13.11 -6.64 -0.22
C TYR A 83 -12.71 -7.25 -1.57
N VAL A 84 -13.58 -8.06 -2.18
CA VAL A 84 -13.33 -8.62 -3.51
C VAL A 84 -13.18 -7.51 -4.55
N GLU A 85 -14.07 -6.51 -4.53
CA GLU A 85 -14.03 -5.36 -5.44
C GLU A 85 -12.79 -4.49 -5.18
N ALA A 86 -12.50 -4.18 -3.91
CA ALA A 86 -11.34 -3.37 -3.53
C ALA A 86 -10.00 -4.02 -3.92
N ILE A 87 -9.88 -5.36 -3.79
CA ILE A 87 -8.69 -6.11 -4.21
C ILE A 87 -8.47 -5.98 -5.72
N GLN A 88 -9.52 -6.15 -6.52
CA GLN A 88 -9.43 -6.00 -7.97
C GLN A 88 -9.04 -4.58 -8.37
N GLU A 89 -9.66 -3.56 -7.76
CA GLU A 89 -9.33 -2.16 -7.99
C GLU A 89 -7.87 -1.85 -7.67
N ASP A 90 -7.36 -2.33 -6.55
CA ASP A 90 -5.98 -2.11 -6.12
C ASP A 90 -4.95 -2.75 -7.08
N ILE A 91 -5.22 -3.97 -7.57
CA ILE A 91 -4.34 -4.65 -8.54
C ILE A 91 -4.31 -3.90 -9.87
N HIS A 92 -5.48 -3.49 -10.38
CA HIS A 92 -5.57 -2.68 -11.59
C HIS A 92 -4.90 -1.31 -11.42
N TRP A 93 -5.08 -0.68 -10.27
CA TRP A 93 -4.40 0.58 -9.96
C TRP A 93 -2.88 0.43 -9.97
N LEU A 94 -2.34 -0.68 -9.46
CA LEU A 94 -0.90 -0.97 -9.56
C LEU A 94 -0.43 -1.25 -10.99
N GLY A 95 -1.35 -1.34 -11.96
CA GLY A 95 -1.06 -1.53 -13.39
C GLY A 95 -0.94 -2.98 -13.80
N TYR A 96 -1.49 -3.91 -13.04
CA TYR A 96 -1.54 -5.34 -13.37
C TYR A 96 -2.94 -5.77 -13.80
N ASP A 97 -2.99 -6.84 -14.59
CA ASP A 97 -4.22 -7.43 -15.10
C ASP A 97 -4.10 -8.96 -15.14
N TRP A 98 -5.14 -9.63 -14.71
CA TRP A 98 -5.23 -11.09 -14.75
C TRP A 98 -5.90 -11.61 -16.04
N GLY A 99 -6.43 -10.74 -16.89
CA GLY A 99 -6.95 -11.07 -18.23
C GLY A 99 -8.04 -12.14 -18.23
N GLY A 100 -9.06 -12.00 -17.42
CA GLY A 100 -10.17 -12.97 -17.30
C GLY A 100 -9.86 -14.24 -16.50
N ARG A 101 -8.64 -14.41 -15.97
CA ARG A 101 -8.24 -15.51 -15.08
C ARG A 101 -8.54 -15.16 -13.63
N PHE A 102 -9.82 -14.99 -13.32
CA PHE A 102 -10.36 -14.66 -12.02
C PHE A 102 -11.11 -15.87 -11.46
N PHE A 103 -10.67 -16.37 -10.32
CA PHE A 103 -11.15 -17.60 -9.71
C PHE A 103 -11.48 -17.41 -8.24
N PHE A 104 -12.28 -18.32 -7.72
CA PHE A 104 -12.56 -18.46 -6.30
C PHE A 104 -12.24 -19.88 -5.86
N ALA A 105 -11.61 -20.03 -4.70
CA ALA A 105 -11.30 -21.33 -4.11
C ALA A 105 -12.55 -22.18 -3.92
N SER A 106 -13.68 -21.56 -3.55
CA SER A 106 -14.97 -22.23 -3.37
C SER A 106 -15.54 -22.88 -4.64
N ASP A 107 -15.10 -22.49 -5.84
CA ASP A 107 -15.49 -23.14 -7.09
C ASP A 107 -14.94 -24.57 -7.21
N TYR A 108 -13.88 -24.88 -6.45
CA TYR A 108 -13.21 -26.20 -6.46
C TYR A 108 -13.64 -27.12 -5.31
N PHE A 109 -14.55 -26.73 -4.42
CA PHE A 109 -14.94 -27.51 -3.24
C PHE A 109 -15.38 -28.94 -3.57
N GLU A 110 -16.16 -29.13 -4.65
CA GLU A 110 -16.58 -30.47 -5.07
C GLU A 110 -15.37 -31.32 -5.47
N LYS A 111 -14.43 -30.74 -6.22
CA LYS A 111 -13.21 -31.42 -6.67
C LYS A 111 -12.28 -31.76 -5.51
N MET A 112 -12.13 -30.85 -4.56
CA MET A 112 -11.36 -31.08 -3.34
C MET A 112 -11.97 -32.23 -2.51
N TYR A 113 -13.32 -32.27 -2.41
CA TYR A 113 -14.01 -33.37 -1.74
C TYR A 113 -13.73 -34.73 -2.42
N GLU A 114 -13.82 -34.80 -3.76
CA GLU A 114 -13.47 -36.00 -4.51
C GLU A 114 -12.04 -36.45 -4.23
N TYR A 115 -11.06 -35.53 -4.22
CA TYR A 115 -9.67 -35.85 -3.90
C TYR A 115 -9.47 -36.31 -2.46
N ALA A 116 -10.21 -35.77 -1.51
CA ALA A 116 -10.21 -36.24 -0.13
C ALA A 116 -10.73 -37.69 -0.02
N VAL A 117 -11.82 -38.00 -0.74
CA VAL A 117 -12.35 -39.37 -0.84
C VAL A 117 -11.31 -40.33 -1.43
N GLU A 118 -10.58 -39.92 -2.46
CA GLU A 118 -9.50 -40.74 -3.04
C GLU A 118 -8.35 -40.98 -2.04
N LEU A 119 -7.99 -40.00 -1.22
CA LEU A 119 -6.99 -40.20 -0.16
C LEU A 119 -7.47 -41.21 0.88
N ILE A 120 -8.76 -41.18 1.28
CA ILE A 120 -9.33 -42.18 2.20
C ILE A 120 -9.26 -43.58 1.57
N LYS A 121 -9.69 -43.74 0.31
CA LYS A 121 -9.64 -45.03 -0.42
C LYS A 121 -8.24 -45.62 -0.51
N LYS A 122 -7.21 -44.75 -0.62
CA LYS A 122 -5.80 -45.13 -0.61
C LYS A 122 -5.27 -45.47 0.80
N GLY A 123 -6.05 -45.29 1.85
CA GLY A 123 -5.63 -45.43 3.24
C GLY A 123 -4.67 -44.33 3.71
N LEU A 124 -4.67 -43.18 3.00
CA LEU A 124 -3.82 -42.02 3.27
C LEU A 124 -4.54 -40.89 4.04
N ALA A 125 -5.82 -41.11 4.38
CA ALA A 125 -6.60 -40.21 5.23
C ALA A 125 -7.58 -41.01 6.08
N TYR A 126 -7.97 -40.45 7.23
CA TYR A 126 -8.93 -41.07 8.16
C TYR A 126 -9.75 -40.02 8.89
N VAL A 127 -10.98 -40.36 9.29
CA VAL A 127 -11.83 -39.50 10.13
C VAL A 127 -11.43 -39.67 11.59
N CYS A 128 -11.18 -38.54 12.26
CA CYS A 128 -10.74 -38.44 13.65
C CYS A 128 -11.81 -37.71 14.48
N GLU A 129 -12.23 -38.32 15.59
CA GLU A 129 -13.25 -37.81 16.50
C GLU A 129 -12.67 -37.08 17.73
N LEU A 130 -11.36 -36.84 17.75
CA LEU A 130 -10.72 -36.04 18.82
C LEU A 130 -11.16 -34.58 18.71
N THR A 131 -11.60 -34.02 19.84
CA THR A 131 -11.79 -32.56 19.95
C THR A 131 -10.45 -31.84 19.86
N PRO A 132 -10.43 -30.51 19.58
CA PRO A 132 -9.20 -29.72 19.57
C PRO A 132 -8.40 -29.84 20.90
N GLU A 133 -9.08 -29.92 22.05
CA GLU A 133 -8.48 -30.08 23.38
C GLU A 133 -7.83 -31.45 23.52
N GLN A 134 -8.58 -32.50 23.23
CA GLN A 134 -8.06 -33.88 23.24
C GLN A 134 -6.91 -34.04 22.26
N PHE A 135 -6.98 -33.41 21.08
CA PHE A 135 -5.92 -33.50 20.10
C PHE A 135 -4.61 -32.89 20.61
N LYS A 136 -4.64 -31.82 21.42
CA LYS A 136 -3.44 -31.26 22.05
C LYS A 136 -2.74 -32.30 22.94
N GLU A 137 -3.49 -33.12 23.66
CA GLU A 137 -2.94 -34.20 24.47
C GLU A 137 -2.33 -35.31 23.61
N TYR A 138 -2.97 -35.65 22.48
CA TYR A 138 -2.53 -36.69 21.55
C TYR A 138 -1.49 -36.20 20.52
N ARG A 139 -1.25 -34.89 20.43
CA ARG A 139 -0.27 -34.34 19.46
C ARG A 139 1.16 -34.73 19.78
N GLY A 140 1.47 -34.97 21.06
CA GLY A 140 2.82 -35.20 21.53
C GLY A 140 3.70 -33.94 21.45
N ASP A 141 4.97 -34.15 21.76
CA ASP A 141 6.02 -33.15 21.60
C ASP A 141 7.04 -33.60 20.53
N VAL A 142 8.15 -32.87 20.38
CA VAL A 142 9.20 -33.18 19.40
C VAL A 142 9.80 -34.57 19.65
N ASN A 143 9.86 -35.03 20.89
CA ASN A 143 10.49 -36.29 21.29
C ASN A 143 9.49 -37.44 21.47
N THR A 144 8.22 -37.14 21.66
CA THR A 144 7.20 -38.13 21.99
C THR A 144 6.05 -38.06 20.99
N PRO A 145 6.12 -38.80 19.85
CA PRO A 145 5.05 -38.86 18.88
C PRO A 145 3.77 -39.43 19.51
N ALA A 146 2.66 -38.73 19.35
CA ALA A 146 1.38 -39.22 19.79
C ALA A 146 0.55 -39.75 18.60
N ARG A 147 -0.28 -40.74 18.86
CA ARG A 147 -1.09 -41.41 17.85
C ARG A 147 -2.56 -41.31 18.21
N SER A 148 -3.37 -40.78 17.30
CA SER A 148 -4.82 -40.81 17.45
C SER A 148 -5.34 -42.26 17.53
N PRO A 149 -6.27 -42.57 18.45
CA PRO A 149 -6.90 -43.90 18.51
C PRO A 149 -7.69 -44.24 17.23
N PHE A 150 -8.05 -43.23 16.43
CA PHE A 150 -8.83 -43.37 15.20
C PHE A 150 -7.95 -43.55 13.94
N ARG A 151 -6.62 -43.52 14.08
CA ARG A 151 -5.68 -43.55 12.93
C ARG A 151 -5.79 -44.80 12.08
N ASP A 152 -6.17 -45.93 12.69
CA ASP A 152 -6.30 -47.23 12.01
C ASP A 152 -7.77 -47.62 11.76
N ARG A 153 -8.65 -46.63 11.75
CA ARG A 153 -10.04 -46.83 11.38
C ARG A 153 -10.16 -47.47 10.00
N PRO A 154 -11.05 -48.45 9.79
CA PRO A 154 -11.29 -49.04 8.48
C PRO A 154 -11.62 -47.98 7.42
N ILE A 155 -11.19 -48.24 6.18
CA ILE A 155 -11.40 -47.30 5.05
C ILE A 155 -12.89 -47.06 4.85
N GLU A 156 -13.71 -48.11 4.88
CA GLU A 156 -15.15 -48.04 4.67
C GLU A 156 -15.85 -47.20 5.74
N GLU A 157 -15.42 -47.30 7.00
CA GLU A 157 -15.95 -46.49 8.10
C GLU A 157 -15.57 -45.01 7.95
N SER A 158 -14.31 -44.73 7.54
CA SER A 158 -13.88 -43.35 7.26
C SER A 158 -14.63 -42.74 6.08
N LEU A 159 -14.93 -43.51 5.04
CA LEU A 159 -15.73 -43.09 3.89
C LEU A 159 -17.19 -42.75 4.31
N ASP A 160 -17.83 -43.65 5.09
CA ASP A 160 -19.18 -43.40 5.62
C ASP A 160 -19.22 -42.14 6.47
N LEU A 161 -18.32 -42.03 7.45
CA LEU A 161 -18.31 -40.86 8.34
C LEU A 161 -18.00 -39.55 7.58
N PHE A 162 -17.10 -39.56 6.61
CA PHE A 162 -16.82 -38.38 5.82
C PHE A 162 -18.00 -37.94 4.95
N ALA A 163 -18.73 -38.89 4.37
CA ALA A 163 -19.97 -38.60 3.66
C ALA A 163 -21.04 -38.01 4.58
N ARG A 164 -21.19 -38.52 5.79
CA ARG A 164 -22.13 -38.03 6.81
C ARG A 164 -21.70 -36.67 7.39
N MET A 165 -20.40 -36.40 7.51
CA MET A 165 -19.87 -35.07 7.81
C MET A 165 -20.36 -34.07 6.77
N ARG A 166 -20.26 -34.41 5.48
CA ARG A 166 -20.75 -33.55 4.38
C ARG A 166 -22.28 -33.38 4.42
N ALA A 167 -22.99 -34.41 4.81
CA ALA A 167 -24.45 -34.38 4.96
C ALA A 167 -24.94 -33.53 6.14
N GLY A 168 -24.03 -33.03 6.99
CA GLY A 168 -24.35 -32.16 8.11
C GLY A 168 -24.87 -32.89 9.36
N GLU A 169 -24.63 -34.20 9.50
CA GLU A 169 -25.12 -34.99 10.62
C GLU A 169 -24.39 -34.69 11.95
N PHE A 170 -23.24 -34.05 11.90
CA PHE A 170 -22.40 -33.82 13.08
C PHE A 170 -22.19 -32.31 13.38
N PRO A 171 -22.14 -31.90 14.66
CA PRO A 171 -21.92 -30.51 15.03
C PRO A 171 -20.49 -30.07 14.78
N ASN A 172 -20.26 -28.75 14.81
CA ASN A 172 -18.93 -28.17 14.72
C ASN A 172 -17.97 -28.77 15.75
N GLY A 173 -16.76 -29.12 15.30
CA GLY A 173 -15.72 -29.67 16.16
C GLY A 173 -15.86 -31.15 16.51
N ALA A 174 -16.93 -31.83 16.10
CA ALA A 174 -17.13 -33.25 16.43
C ALA A 174 -16.11 -34.16 15.74
N MET A 175 -15.74 -33.84 14.49
CA MET A 175 -14.84 -34.66 13.69
C MET A 175 -13.99 -33.80 12.77
N THR A 176 -12.84 -34.36 12.37
CA THR A 176 -11.97 -33.83 11.33
C THR A 176 -11.52 -34.94 10.40
N LEU A 177 -11.28 -34.64 9.12
CA LEU A 177 -10.51 -35.52 8.24
C LEU A 177 -9.03 -35.19 8.40
N ARG A 178 -8.19 -36.21 8.63
CA ARG A 178 -6.75 -36.08 8.78
C ARG A 178 -6.00 -36.87 7.74
N ALA A 179 -4.90 -36.33 7.26
CA ALA A 179 -3.92 -37.11 6.50
C ALA A 179 -3.23 -38.14 7.40
N LYS A 180 -2.85 -39.29 6.82
CA LYS A 180 -2.07 -40.32 7.47
C LYS A 180 -0.65 -40.31 6.92
N ILE A 181 0.26 -39.60 7.59
CA ILE A 181 1.61 -39.36 7.11
C ILE A 181 2.66 -39.94 8.08
N ASP A 182 3.42 -39.11 8.77
CA ASP A 182 4.52 -39.52 9.66
C ASP A 182 4.39 -38.85 11.03
N LEU A 183 4.01 -39.61 12.04
CA LEU A 183 3.87 -39.11 13.41
C LEU A 183 5.20 -38.76 14.06
N ALA A 184 6.33 -39.28 13.55
CA ALA A 184 7.68 -39.04 14.05
C ALA A 184 8.39 -37.87 13.34
N SER A 185 7.76 -37.24 12.36
CA SER A 185 8.36 -36.14 11.61
C SER A 185 8.79 -35.01 12.54
N GLY A 186 9.98 -34.45 12.32
CA GLY A 186 10.41 -33.21 12.97
C GLY A 186 9.54 -32.00 12.61
N ASN A 187 8.86 -32.04 11.47
CA ASN A 187 7.92 -31.03 11.01
C ASN A 187 6.50 -31.36 11.47
N PHE A 188 5.94 -30.54 12.36
CA PHE A 188 4.59 -30.76 12.90
C PHE A 188 3.49 -30.73 11.84
N ASN A 189 3.69 -30.05 10.72
CA ASN A 189 2.75 -30.02 9.61
C ASN A 189 2.62 -31.38 8.91
N MET A 190 3.57 -32.30 9.12
CA MET A 190 3.56 -33.67 8.59
C MET A 190 3.02 -34.73 9.57
N ARG A 191 2.65 -34.32 10.80
CA ARG A 191 2.14 -35.23 11.83
C ARG A 191 0.63 -35.35 11.76
N ASP A 192 0.12 -36.09 10.79
CA ASP A 192 -1.31 -36.31 10.53
C ASP A 192 -2.12 -35.00 10.56
N PRO A 193 -1.84 -34.03 9.67
CA PRO A 193 -2.49 -32.73 9.65
C PRO A 193 -3.99 -32.85 9.33
N VAL A 194 -4.77 -31.89 9.77
CA VAL A 194 -6.18 -31.76 9.41
C VAL A 194 -6.31 -31.33 7.95
N LEU A 195 -7.12 -32.05 7.18
CA LEU A 195 -7.47 -31.73 5.79
C LEU A 195 -8.85 -31.06 5.69
N TYR A 196 -9.84 -31.51 6.50
CA TYR A 196 -11.19 -30.97 6.55
C TYR A 196 -11.67 -30.78 7.98
N ARG A 197 -12.48 -29.74 8.21
CA ARG A 197 -13.19 -29.47 9.45
C ARG A 197 -14.69 -29.30 9.19
N ILE A 198 -15.52 -29.54 10.21
CA ILE A 198 -16.94 -29.23 10.21
C ILE A 198 -17.13 -27.78 10.64
N ASN A 199 -17.87 -27.00 9.84
CA ASN A 199 -18.23 -25.63 10.15
C ASN A 199 -19.60 -25.28 9.52
N HIS A 200 -20.65 -25.27 10.33
CA HIS A 200 -22.01 -24.92 9.89
C HIS A 200 -22.14 -23.40 9.79
N MET A 201 -21.65 -22.83 8.70
CA MET A 201 -21.74 -21.40 8.42
C MET A 201 -22.14 -21.15 6.97
N HIS A 202 -22.94 -20.11 6.78
CA HIS A 202 -23.29 -19.62 5.45
C HIS A 202 -22.04 -19.11 4.74
N HIS A 203 -21.83 -19.56 3.52
CA HIS A 203 -20.73 -19.13 2.66
C HIS A 203 -21.24 -18.09 1.66
N HIS A 204 -20.52 -16.97 1.48
CA HIS A 204 -20.96 -15.83 0.66
C HIS A 204 -21.30 -16.20 -0.80
N ARG A 205 -20.67 -17.26 -1.37
CA ARG A 205 -20.93 -17.73 -2.73
C ARG A 205 -21.66 -19.08 -2.79
N GLN A 206 -21.33 -20.00 -1.90
CA GLN A 206 -21.87 -21.37 -1.91
C GLN A 206 -23.15 -21.51 -1.07
N GLY A 207 -23.53 -20.47 -0.31
CA GLY A 207 -24.68 -20.52 0.58
C GLY A 207 -24.51 -21.59 1.66
N ASP A 208 -25.56 -22.38 1.88
CA ASP A 208 -25.60 -23.46 2.88
C ASP A 208 -25.31 -24.85 2.28
N LYS A 209 -24.75 -24.90 1.06
CA LYS A 209 -24.44 -26.16 0.37
C LYS A 209 -23.37 -26.99 1.09
N TRP A 210 -22.45 -26.33 1.80
CA TRP A 210 -21.35 -26.96 2.49
C TRP A 210 -21.39 -26.71 3.99
N CYS A 211 -21.05 -27.73 4.77
CA CYS A 211 -20.85 -27.67 6.21
C CYS A 211 -19.51 -28.28 6.63
N ILE A 212 -18.71 -28.73 5.66
CA ILE A 212 -17.31 -29.11 5.84
C ILE A 212 -16.46 -28.27 4.91
N TYR A 213 -15.30 -27.82 5.39
CA TYR A 213 -14.41 -26.94 4.65
C TYR A 213 -12.99 -27.48 4.68
N PRO A 214 -12.28 -27.41 3.54
CA PRO A 214 -10.89 -27.81 3.48
C PRO A 214 -10.03 -26.84 4.29
N MET A 215 -8.94 -27.37 4.86
CA MET A 215 -7.90 -26.54 5.43
C MET A 215 -6.99 -25.98 4.32
N TYR A 216 -6.38 -24.83 4.57
CA TYR A 216 -5.49 -24.14 3.62
C TYR A 216 -4.46 -25.10 2.99
N ASP A 217 -3.76 -25.89 3.82
CA ASP A 217 -2.70 -26.78 3.35
C ASP A 217 -3.18 -27.92 2.43
N PHE A 218 -4.46 -28.19 2.41
CA PHE A 218 -5.07 -29.15 1.48
C PHE A 218 -5.67 -28.45 0.25
N ALA A 219 -6.33 -27.32 0.43
CA ALA A 219 -6.98 -26.57 -0.64
C ALA A 219 -5.96 -25.97 -1.62
N HIS A 220 -5.00 -25.24 -1.09
CA HIS A 220 -4.06 -24.43 -1.85
C HIS A 220 -3.25 -25.22 -2.92
N PRO A 221 -2.62 -26.37 -2.62
CA PRO A 221 -1.95 -27.16 -3.65
C PRO A 221 -2.91 -27.68 -4.73
N LEU A 222 -4.14 -28.04 -4.36
CA LEU A 222 -5.13 -28.55 -5.31
C LEU A 222 -5.64 -27.45 -6.25
N GLU A 223 -5.86 -26.24 -5.74
CA GLU A 223 -6.23 -25.07 -6.53
C GLU A 223 -5.14 -24.73 -7.55
N ASP A 224 -3.88 -24.68 -7.10
CA ASP A 224 -2.74 -24.41 -7.96
C ASP A 224 -2.65 -25.46 -9.08
N ALA A 225 -2.84 -26.72 -8.76
CA ALA A 225 -2.80 -27.80 -9.74
C ALA A 225 -4.00 -27.75 -10.72
N LEU A 226 -5.20 -27.44 -10.24
CA LEU A 226 -6.40 -27.34 -11.08
C LEU A 226 -6.34 -26.15 -12.04
N GLU A 227 -5.70 -25.06 -11.63
CA GLU A 227 -5.49 -23.88 -12.46
C GLU A 227 -4.28 -23.97 -13.38
N GLY A 228 -3.49 -25.04 -13.29
CA GLY A 228 -2.30 -25.24 -14.12
C GLY A 228 -1.13 -24.31 -13.78
N ILE A 229 -1.05 -23.87 -12.52
CA ILE A 229 0.06 -23.07 -12.01
C ILE A 229 1.37 -23.85 -12.14
N THR A 230 2.42 -23.22 -12.62
CA THR A 230 3.76 -23.80 -12.66
C THR A 230 4.56 -23.47 -11.41
N HIS A 231 4.56 -22.18 -11.03
CA HIS A 231 5.32 -21.69 -9.88
C HIS A 231 4.40 -21.00 -8.90
N SER A 232 4.24 -21.62 -7.74
CA SER A 232 3.43 -21.20 -6.61
C SER A 232 4.29 -20.33 -5.69
N LEU A 233 4.29 -19.00 -5.90
CA LEU A 233 5.09 -18.07 -5.12
C LEU A 233 4.33 -17.67 -3.86
N CYS A 234 4.95 -17.77 -2.68
CA CYS A 234 4.28 -17.51 -1.42
C CYS A 234 5.22 -16.95 -0.34
N SER A 235 4.64 -16.57 0.80
CA SER A 235 5.40 -16.08 1.95
C SER A 235 6.27 -17.16 2.58
N LEU A 236 7.46 -16.78 3.06
CA LEU A 236 8.38 -17.63 3.82
C LEU A 236 7.73 -18.30 5.06
N ALA A 237 6.61 -17.76 5.57
CA ALA A 237 5.85 -18.40 6.63
C ALA A 237 5.32 -19.79 6.26
N PHE A 238 5.27 -20.12 4.97
CA PHE A 238 4.82 -21.41 4.46
C PHE A 238 5.96 -22.38 4.09
N GLU A 239 7.22 -22.04 4.40
CA GLU A 239 8.36 -22.93 4.10
C GLU A 239 8.21 -24.28 4.79
N ASP A 240 7.82 -24.31 6.06
CA ASP A 240 7.55 -25.55 6.80
C ASP A 240 6.29 -26.29 6.32
N HIS A 241 5.40 -25.64 5.59
CA HIS A 241 4.20 -26.22 4.98
C HIS A 241 4.47 -26.87 3.62
N ARG A 242 5.55 -26.50 2.93
CA ARG A 242 5.88 -27.04 1.60
C ARG A 242 5.95 -28.58 1.54
N PRO A 243 6.51 -29.30 2.52
CA PRO A 243 6.47 -30.77 2.49
C PRO A 243 5.05 -31.34 2.44
N LEU A 244 4.08 -30.70 3.08
CA LEU A 244 2.66 -31.09 3.02
C LEU A 244 2.04 -30.73 1.67
N TYR A 245 2.38 -29.57 1.11
CA TYR A 245 2.00 -29.17 -0.26
C TYR A 245 2.44 -30.24 -1.27
N ASP A 246 3.71 -30.62 -1.24
CA ASP A 246 4.28 -31.64 -2.13
C ASP A 246 3.64 -33.01 -1.91
N TRP A 247 3.33 -33.36 -0.66
CA TRP A 247 2.65 -34.62 -0.33
C TRP A 247 1.23 -34.67 -0.93
N VAL A 248 0.47 -33.58 -0.86
CA VAL A 248 -0.88 -33.49 -1.45
C VAL A 248 -0.81 -33.66 -2.97
N ILE A 249 0.09 -32.93 -3.63
CA ILE A 249 0.33 -33.03 -5.09
C ILE A 249 0.76 -34.43 -5.52
N ALA A 250 1.58 -35.11 -4.71
CA ALA A 250 2.04 -36.47 -5.02
C ALA A 250 0.95 -37.53 -4.88
N ASN A 251 -0.01 -37.34 -3.98
CA ASN A 251 -0.99 -38.39 -3.62
C ASN A 251 -2.39 -38.16 -4.20
N CYS A 252 -2.72 -36.95 -4.66
CA CYS A 252 -3.98 -36.67 -5.37
C CYS A 252 -3.76 -36.80 -6.90
N PRO A 253 -4.83 -37.24 -7.64
CA PRO A 253 -4.76 -37.36 -9.11
C PRO A 253 -4.95 -36.01 -9.80
N VAL A 254 -4.04 -35.07 -9.53
CA VAL A 254 -4.09 -33.69 -10.01
C VAL A 254 -3.60 -33.57 -11.45
N PRO A 255 -4.11 -32.59 -12.23
CA PRO A 255 -3.73 -32.39 -13.63
C PRO A 255 -2.35 -31.74 -13.82
N ALA A 256 -1.86 -31.02 -12.84
CA ALA A 256 -0.55 -30.36 -12.86
C ALA A 256 0.22 -30.55 -11.56
N ARG A 257 1.54 -30.33 -11.60
CA ARG A 257 2.42 -30.46 -10.43
C ARG A 257 3.20 -29.17 -10.21
N PRO A 258 2.58 -28.14 -9.61
CA PRO A 258 3.23 -26.85 -9.36
C PRO A 258 4.40 -26.98 -8.40
N ARG A 259 5.37 -26.06 -8.50
CA ARG A 259 6.50 -25.93 -7.58
C ARG A 259 6.27 -24.74 -6.65
N GLN A 260 6.21 -24.97 -5.34
CA GLN A 260 6.14 -23.91 -4.35
C GLN A 260 7.52 -23.30 -4.10
N ILE A 261 7.59 -21.96 -4.08
CA ILE A 261 8.81 -21.18 -3.80
C ILE A 261 8.44 -20.06 -2.84
N GLU A 262 9.14 -19.95 -1.72
CA GLU A 262 8.87 -18.99 -0.67
C GLU A 262 9.83 -17.80 -0.72
N PHE A 263 9.29 -16.60 -0.39
CA PHE A 263 10.06 -15.37 -0.24
C PHE A 263 9.69 -14.61 1.04
N ALA A 264 10.61 -13.80 1.55
CA ALA A 264 10.40 -13.05 2.78
C ALA A 264 9.31 -11.97 2.62
N ARG A 265 8.47 -11.82 3.64
CA ARG A 265 7.49 -10.74 3.73
C ARG A 265 8.17 -9.38 3.81
N LEU A 266 7.49 -8.35 3.36
CA LEU A 266 7.89 -6.96 3.60
C LEU A 266 7.66 -6.61 5.08
N GLY A 267 8.72 -6.26 5.80
CA GLY A 267 8.66 -5.50 7.04
C GLY A 267 8.91 -4.03 6.73
N ILE A 268 8.16 -3.13 7.35
CA ILE A 268 8.36 -1.68 7.23
C ILE A 268 8.18 -1.04 8.60
N ASN A 269 9.09 -0.12 8.99
CA ASN A 269 9.03 0.52 10.29
C ASN A 269 7.91 1.58 10.37
N TYR A 270 7.62 2.07 11.58
CA TYR A 270 6.55 3.02 11.89
C TYR A 270 5.15 2.59 11.41
N THR A 271 4.95 1.29 11.21
CA THR A 271 3.75 0.75 10.56
C THR A 271 3.32 -0.55 11.21
N VAL A 272 2.01 -0.76 11.30
CA VAL A 272 1.39 -2.03 11.67
C VAL A 272 0.74 -2.63 10.42
N MET A 273 1.04 -3.90 10.11
CA MET A 273 0.50 -4.58 8.93
C MET A 273 -0.45 -5.74 9.25
N SER A 274 -0.70 -6.00 10.54
CA SER A 274 -1.69 -6.99 10.96
C SER A 274 -3.11 -6.52 10.63
N LYS A 275 -3.85 -7.25 9.80
CA LYS A 275 -5.25 -6.95 9.45
C LYS A 275 -6.13 -6.71 10.68
N ARG A 276 -5.95 -7.52 11.74
CA ARG A 276 -6.68 -7.37 13.01
C ARG A 276 -6.42 -6.02 13.67
N LYS A 277 -5.16 -5.58 13.71
CA LYS A 277 -4.77 -4.30 14.32
C LYS A 277 -5.23 -3.12 13.46
N LEU A 278 -5.13 -3.23 12.13
CA LEU A 278 -5.65 -2.20 11.21
C LEU A 278 -7.16 -2.05 11.35
N ARG A 279 -7.91 -3.15 11.44
CA ARG A 279 -9.36 -3.13 11.69
C ARG A 279 -9.66 -2.43 13.02
N GLN A 280 -8.92 -2.73 14.08
CA GLN A 280 -9.09 -2.09 15.38
C GLN A 280 -8.92 -0.57 15.32
N LEU A 281 -7.94 -0.06 14.55
CA LEU A 281 -7.78 1.39 14.34
C LEU A 281 -9.03 2.04 13.72
N VAL A 282 -9.64 1.36 12.75
CA VAL A 282 -10.86 1.83 12.08
C VAL A 282 -12.07 1.75 13.01
N GLU A 283 -12.29 0.61 13.67
CA GLU A 283 -13.44 0.37 14.55
C GLU A 283 -13.43 1.28 15.79
N GLU A 284 -12.24 1.59 16.32
CA GLU A 284 -12.07 2.52 17.45
C GLU A 284 -12.02 4.00 17.03
N GLY A 285 -12.17 4.30 15.74
CA GLY A 285 -12.15 5.69 15.23
C GLY A 285 -10.81 6.41 15.40
N ARG A 286 -9.68 5.66 15.46
CA ARG A 286 -8.33 6.23 15.51
C ARG A 286 -7.90 6.81 14.17
N VAL A 287 -8.49 6.34 13.11
CA VAL A 287 -8.34 6.79 11.73
C VAL A 287 -9.72 6.97 11.11
N SER A 288 -9.83 7.72 10.01
CA SER A 288 -11.12 8.06 9.37
C SER A 288 -11.74 6.90 8.60
N GLY A 289 -11.01 5.81 8.37
CA GLY A 289 -11.44 4.62 7.64
C GLY A 289 -10.27 3.86 7.08
N TRP A 290 -10.55 2.84 6.27
CA TRP A 290 -9.53 2.03 5.61
C TRP A 290 -8.71 2.83 4.58
N ASP A 291 -9.30 3.88 4.02
CA ASP A 291 -8.70 4.81 3.07
C ASP A 291 -8.04 6.03 3.74
N ASP A 292 -7.87 6.03 5.06
CA ASP A 292 -7.15 7.12 5.75
C ASP A 292 -5.71 7.22 5.20
N PRO A 293 -5.27 8.42 4.78
CA PRO A 293 -3.92 8.62 4.22
C PRO A 293 -2.75 8.26 5.14
N ARG A 294 -2.99 7.98 6.43
CA ARG A 294 -1.98 7.50 7.39
C ARG A 294 -1.90 5.98 7.46
N MET A 295 -2.87 5.28 6.86
CA MET A 295 -2.92 3.82 6.83
C MET A 295 -1.96 3.25 5.77
N PRO A 296 -1.36 2.07 6.01
CA PRO A 296 -0.52 1.40 5.02
C PRO A 296 -1.31 0.65 3.94
N THR A 297 -2.63 0.78 3.93
CA THR A 297 -3.52 0.20 2.92
C THR A 297 -3.27 0.84 1.55
N LEU A 298 -3.45 0.09 0.47
CA LEU A 298 -3.24 0.62 -0.88
C LEU A 298 -4.24 1.74 -1.20
N CYS A 299 -5.50 1.63 -0.77
CA CYS A 299 -6.48 2.70 -0.91
C CYS A 299 -6.09 3.95 -0.09
N GLY A 300 -5.51 3.80 1.12
CA GLY A 300 -5.00 4.91 1.92
C GLY A 300 -3.78 5.58 1.28
N LEU A 301 -2.82 4.79 0.81
CA LEU A 301 -1.65 5.30 0.08
C LEU A 301 -2.05 6.02 -1.20
N ARG A 302 -2.98 5.47 -1.98
CA ARG A 302 -3.54 6.10 -3.19
C ARG A 302 -4.19 7.43 -2.86
N ARG A 303 -5.02 7.51 -1.82
CA ARG A 303 -5.65 8.75 -1.35
C ARG A 303 -4.63 9.78 -0.86
N ARG A 304 -3.51 9.34 -0.27
CA ARG A 304 -2.38 10.22 0.10
C ARG A 304 -1.60 10.73 -1.11
N GLY A 305 -1.80 10.17 -2.30
CA GLY A 305 -1.14 10.58 -3.53
C GLY A 305 0.08 9.74 -3.91
N TYR A 306 0.21 8.52 -3.37
CA TYR A 306 1.18 7.56 -3.88
C TYR A 306 0.80 7.12 -5.28
N THR A 307 1.80 6.94 -6.12
CA THR A 307 1.62 6.51 -7.50
C THR A 307 1.94 5.02 -7.66
N PRO A 308 1.31 4.33 -8.62
CA PRO A 308 1.68 2.96 -8.95
C PRO A 308 3.18 2.80 -9.26
N ARG A 309 3.75 3.76 -10.00
CA ARG A 309 5.18 3.77 -10.35
C ARG A 309 6.07 3.82 -9.12
N ALA A 310 5.76 4.67 -8.15
CA ALA A 310 6.52 4.78 -6.90
C ALA A 310 6.49 3.47 -6.09
N ILE A 311 5.31 2.83 -5.97
CA ILE A 311 5.16 1.56 -5.24
C ILE A 311 5.87 0.41 -5.96
N ARG A 312 5.80 0.35 -7.29
CA ARG A 312 6.54 -0.65 -8.08
C ARG A 312 8.05 -0.45 -7.95
N ASN A 313 8.56 0.78 -8.05
CA ASN A 313 9.97 1.11 -7.82
C ASN A 313 10.43 0.74 -6.40
N PHE A 314 9.62 1.03 -5.40
CA PHE A 314 9.91 0.62 -4.03
C PHE A 314 10.02 -0.91 -3.91
N SER A 315 9.08 -1.65 -4.47
CA SER A 315 9.07 -3.12 -4.45
C SER A 315 10.28 -3.70 -5.18
N GLU A 316 10.64 -3.16 -6.34
CA GLU A 316 11.79 -3.54 -7.15
C GLU A 316 13.10 -3.31 -6.39
N ARG A 317 13.32 -2.09 -5.89
CA ARG A 317 14.56 -1.70 -5.21
C ARG A 317 14.74 -2.37 -3.85
N ASN A 318 13.64 -2.70 -3.18
CA ASN A 318 13.69 -3.53 -1.97
C ASN A 318 14.14 -4.97 -2.26
N GLY A 319 13.97 -5.43 -3.50
CA GLY A 319 14.38 -6.75 -3.96
C GLY A 319 13.56 -7.90 -3.39
N VAL A 320 13.91 -9.13 -3.83
CA VAL A 320 13.27 -10.38 -3.41
C VAL A 320 14.31 -11.26 -2.74
N SER A 321 14.07 -11.65 -1.49
CA SER A 321 15.01 -12.37 -0.64
C SER A 321 14.29 -13.42 0.20
N LYS A 322 15.03 -14.42 0.70
CA LYS A 322 14.57 -15.33 1.77
C LYS A 322 14.88 -14.80 3.18
N ALA A 323 15.66 -13.73 3.31
CA ALA A 323 15.96 -13.14 4.61
C ALA A 323 14.89 -12.08 4.97
N ALA A 324 14.26 -12.24 6.12
CA ALA A 324 13.36 -11.21 6.64
C ALA A 324 14.15 -9.94 6.97
N SER A 325 13.66 -8.80 6.52
CA SER A 325 14.25 -7.49 6.79
C SER A 325 13.15 -6.44 7.00
N THR A 326 13.45 -5.45 7.82
CA THR A 326 12.58 -4.28 7.98
C THR A 326 13.16 -3.13 7.16
N VAL A 327 12.35 -2.56 6.30
CA VAL A 327 12.68 -1.43 5.44
C VAL A 327 12.25 -0.14 6.10
N GLU A 328 13.00 0.93 5.92
CA GLU A 328 12.61 2.24 6.43
C GLU A 328 11.42 2.82 5.65
N TYR A 329 10.40 3.33 6.34
CA TYR A 329 9.28 4.04 5.71
C TYR A 329 9.76 5.22 4.86
N ALA A 330 10.83 5.87 5.30
CA ALA A 330 11.50 6.94 4.55
C ALA A 330 11.93 6.51 3.14
N PHE A 331 12.24 5.23 2.92
CA PHE A 331 12.58 4.72 1.60
C PHE A 331 11.35 4.66 0.67
N LEU A 332 10.18 4.30 1.20
CA LEU A 332 8.92 4.37 0.44
C LEU A 332 8.60 5.82 0.03
N GLU A 333 8.79 6.77 0.97
CA GLU A 333 8.65 8.20 0.69
C GLU A 333 9.68 8.72 -0.32
N HIS A 334 10.91 8.21 -0.25
CA HIS A 334 11.96 8.53 -1.23
C HIS A 334 11.55 8.14 -2.65
N CYS A 335 11.04 6.92 -2.85
CA CYS A 335 10.57 6.46 -4.15
C CYS A 335 9.41 7.33 -4.70
N LEU A 336 8.50 7.76 -3.82
CA LEU A 336 7.44 8.68 -4.20
C LEU A 336 7.98 10.06 -4.59
N ARG A 337 8.94 10.57 -3.83
CA ARG A 337 9.56 11.87 -4.08
C ARG A 337 10.29 11.91 -5.41
N GLU A 338 11.02 10.85 -5.76
CA GLU A 338 11.68 10.71 -7.07
C GLU A 338 10.65 10.77 -8.20
N ASP A 339 9.56 10.00 -8.10
CA ASP A 339 8.50 9.97 -9.11
C ASP A 339 7.82 11.34 -9.28
N LEU A 340 7.40 11.95 -8.17
CA LEU A 340 6.71 13.24 -8.20
C LEU A 340 7.64 14.40 -8.59
N ASN A 341 8.96 14.30 -8.34
CA ASN A 341 9.91 15.29 -8.82
C ASN A 341 9.96 15.36 -10.35
N GLU A 342 9.77 14.24 -11.01
CA GLU A 342 9.69 14.20 -12.47
C GLU A 342 8.32 14.63 -13.01
N THR A 343 7.25 14.12 -12.40
CA THR A 343 5.91 14.14 -12.99
C THR A 343 5.02 15.29 -12.51
N ALA A 344 5.20 15.76 -11.26
CA ALA A 344 4.31 16.74 -10.68
C ALA A 344 4.59 18.16 -11.18
N GLN A 345 3.56 18.87 -11.62
CA GLN A 345 3.67 20.28 -11.96
C GLN A 345 3.89 21.13 -10.71
N ARG A 346 4.69 22.22 -10.84
CA ARG A 346 4.98 23.15 -9.77
C ARG A 346 3.88 24.20 -9.68
N ARG A 347 3.42 24.46 -8.46
CA ARG A 347 2.40 25.47 -8.17
C ARG A 347 2.81 26.29 -6.95
N MET A 348 2.34 27.52 -6.88
CA MET A 348 2.46 28.34 -5.68
C MET A 348 1.21 28.15 -4.81
N ALA A 349 1.46 27.79 -3.55
CA ALA A 349 0.41 27.65 -2.53
C ALA A 349 0.97 28.14 -1.19
N VAL A 350 0.21 28.95 -0.51
CA VAL A 350 0.54 29.54 0.79
C VAL A 350 -0.31 28.82 1.85
N LEU A 351 0.32 28.06 2.69
CA LEU A 351 -0.35 27.18 3.65
C LEU A 351 -0.81 27.95 4.89
N ARG A 352 0.00 28.87 5.37
CA ARG A 352 -0.30 29.75 6.51
C ARG A 352 -0.20 31.21 6.05
N PRO A 353 -1.26 31.73 5.39
CA PRO A 353 -1.21 32.99 4.69
C PRO A 353 -1.16 34.19 5.63
N VAL A 354 -0.29 35.14 5.30
CA VAL A 354 -0.32 36.52 5.78
C VAL A 354 -0.34 37.47 4.59
N ARG A 355 -1.02 38.59 4.69
CA ARG A 355 -1.08 39.60 3.62
C ARG A 355 0.27 40.29 3.46
N LEU A 356 0.70 40.48 2.22
CA LEU A 356 1.82 41.30 1.82
C LEU A 356 1.29 42.44 0.94
N ILE A 357 1.49 43.68 1.35
CA ILE A 357 1.05 44.86 0.61
C ILE A 357 2.26 45.55 0.01
N ILE A 358 2.29 45.63 -1.32
CA ILE A 358 3.33 46.35 -2.06
C ILE A 358 2.93 47.81 -2.17
N THR A 359 3.46 48.65 -1.27
CA THR A 359 2.98 50.02 -1.03
C THR A 359 3.16 50.95 -2.21
N ASN A 360 4.23 50.77 -3.02
CA ASN A 360 4.52 51.54 -4.21
C ASN A 360 4.00 50.91 -5.52
N TYR A 361 3.28 49.79 -5.49
CA TYR A 361 2.60 49.25 -6.66
C TYR A 361 1.28 50.01 -6.90
N PRO A 362 0.96 50.41 -8.16
CA PRO A 362 -0.23 51.23 -8.44
C PRO A 362 -1.53 50.55 -8.06
N GLU A 363 -2.43 51.30 -7.42
CA GLU A 363 -3.74 50.76 -7.05
C GLU A 363 -4.58 50.40 -8.29
N GLY A 364 -5.31 49.29 -8.18
CA GLY A 364 -6.19 48.80 -9.25
C GLY A 364 -5.49 48.26 -10.48
N GLN A 365 -4.16 48.22 -10.49
CA GLN A 365 -3.39 47.59 -11.55
C GLN A 365 -3.07 46.13 -11.23
N SER A 366 -2.99 45.32 -12.27
CA SER A 366 -2.51 43.96 -12.23
C SER A 366 -1.73 43.62 -13.51
N GLU A 367 -0.83 42.67 -13.41
CA GLU A 367 -0.08 42.13 -14.55
C GLU A 367 0.05 40.62 -14.41
N THR A 368 0.55 39.97 -15.46
CA THR A 368 0.79 38.52 -15.44
C THR A 368 2.26 38.21 -15.63
N PHE A 369 2.68 37.10 -15.01
CA PHE A 369 4.00 36.50 -15.18
C PHE A 369 3.85 35.08 -15.71
N SER A 370 4.68 34.75 -16.70
CA SER A 370 4.77 33.39 -17.19
C SER A 370 5.70 32.58 -16.29
N VAL A 371 5.18 31.49 -15.72
CA VAL A 371 5.91 30.60 -14.81
C VAL A 371 5.87 29.17 -15.33
N GLU A 372 7.05 28.55 -15.44
CA GLU A 372 7.18 27.14 -15.88
C GLU A 372 6.36 26.20 -15.01
N ASN A 373 5.66 25.25 -15.66
CA ASN A 373 4.88 24.24 -14.96
C ASN A 373 5.77 23.15 -14.35
N ASN A 374 6.81 22.72 -15.06
CA ASN A 374 7.77 21.75 -14.55
C ASN A 374 9.14 21.95 -15.22
N PRO A 375 10.19 22.35 -14.47
CA PRO A 375 11.52 22.57 -15.04
C PRO A 375 12.17 21.28 -15.58
N ASN A 376 11.72 20.10 -15.11
CA ASN A 376 12.24 18.81 -15.59
C ASN A 376 11.48 18.33 -16.84
N ARG A 377 10.36 18.98 -17.18
CA ARG A 377 9.51 18.64 -18.32
C ARG A 377 9.09 19.92 -19.07
N PRO A 378 9.98 20.45 -19.91
CA PRO A 378 9.68 21.66 -20.70
C PRO A 378 8.42 21.54 -21.56
N GLU A 379 8.05 20.32 -21.95
CA GLU A 379 6.83 20.00 -22.69
C GLU A 379 5.55 20.32 -21.92
N ASP A 380 5.59 20.39 -20.59
CA ASP A 380 4.46 20.82 -19.77
C ASP A 380 4.15 22.32 -19.91
N GLY A 381 5.04 23.08 -20.58
CA GLY A 381 4.87 24.49 -20.86
C GLY A 381 4.93 25.38 -19.62
N ALA A 382 4.28 26.54 -19.75
CA ALA A 382 4.21 27.54 -18.69
C ALA A 382 2.77 28.00 -18.48
N ARG A 383 2.51 28.67 -17.37
CA ARG A 383 1.21 29.27 -17.04
C ARG A 383 1.35 30.73 -16.68
N GLU A 384 0.28 31.47 -16.84
CA GLU A 384 0.17 32.86 -16.42
C GLU A 384 -0.27 32.95 -14.96
N VAL A 385 0.46 33.72 -14.16
CA VAL A 385 0.18 33.99 -12.74
C VAL A 385 -0.05 35.49 -12.58
N THR A 386 -1.19 35.87 -11.99
CA THR A 386 -1.55 37.26 -11.74
C THR A 386 -0.74 37.82 -10.57
N PHE A 387 -0.32 39.10 -10.71
CA PHE A 387 0.33 39.88 -9.68
C PHE A 387 -0.40 41.22 -9.54
N SER A 388 -0.68 41.61 -8.31
CA SER A 388 -1.26 42.90 -7.97
C SER A 388 -0.64 43.50 -6.71
N ARG A 389 -1.18 44.58 -6.21
CA ARG A 389 -0.70 45.29 -5.01
C ARG A 389 -0.75 44.43 -3.74
N GLU A 390 -1.71 43.51 -3.63
CA GLU A 390 -1.92 42.68 -2.45
C GLU A 390 -1.66 41.21 -2.79
N LEU A 391 -0.81 40.58 -2.00
CA LEU A 391 -0.42 39.19 -2.14
C LEU A 391 -0.60 38.44 -0.82
N TYR A 392 -0.61 37.11 -0.87
CA TYR A 392 -0.39 36.27 0.29
C TYR A 392 1.00 35.63 0.21
N ILE A 393 1.70 35.56 1.36
CA ILE A 393 2.93 34.82 1.56
C ILE A 393 2.82 33.97 2.83
N GLU A 394 3.77 33.06 3.04
CA GLU A 394 3.83 32.29 4.29
C GLU A 394 4.12 33.22 5.49
N ALA A 395 3.38 33.05 6.58
CA ALA A 395 3.63 33.79 7.82
C ALA A 395 5.06 33.60 8.33
N GLU A 396 5.66 32.43 8.12
CA GLU A 396 7.05 32.14 8.50
C GLU A 396 8.11 32.87 7.65
N ASP A 397 7.73 33.45 6.53
CA ASP A 397 8.63 34.27 5.70
C ASP A 397 8.85 35.67 6.25
N PHE A 398 8.21 36.02 7.36
CA PHE A 398 8.35 37.29 8.05
C PHE A 398 8.64 37.11 9.55
N LEU A 399 9.53 37.93 10.09
CA LEU A 399 9.75 38.07 11.53
C LEU A 399 9.81 39.57 11.90
N PRO A 400 9.04 40.05 12.91
CA PRO A 400 9.16 41.42 13.41
C PRO A 400 10.56 41.77 13.94
N ALA A 401 11.19 40.77 14.62
CA ALA A 401 12.54 40.88 15.15
C ALA A 401 13.38 39.68 14.63
N PRO A 402 14.33 39.88 13.74
CA PRO A 402 15.05 38.80 13.08
C PRO A 402 16.03 38.11 14.03
N VAL A 403 16.14 36.80 13.87
CA VAL A 403 17.18 35.98 14.51
C VAL A 403 18.45 35.97 13.65
N PRO A 404 19.64 35.67 14.22
CA PRO A 404 20.88 35.56 13.45
C PRO A 404 20.75 34.65 12.23
N LYS A 405 21.26 35.09 11.07
CA LYS A 405 21.22 34.37 9.78
C LYS A 405 19.84 34.26 9.13
N TYR A 406 18.78 34.92 9.66
CA TYR A 406 17.52 35.00 8.98
C TYR A 406 17.63 35.85 7.71
N LYS A 407 17.24 35.28 6.56
CA LYS A 407 17.41 35.89 5.23
C LYS A 407 16.08 36.16 4.52
N ARG A 408 15.00 36.25 5.27
CA ARG A 408 13.67 36.53 4.75
C ARG A 408 13.22 37.93 5.16
N LEU A 409 11.96 38.25 5.13
CA LEU A 409 11.43 39.58 5.36
C LEU A 409 11.45 39.99 6.84
N TYR A 410 11.92 41.19 7.12
CA TYR A 410 11.80 41.93 8.37
C TYR A 410 12.03 43.42 8.11
N PRO A 411 11.53 44.33 8.98
CA PRO A 411 11.73 45.77 8.80
C PRO A 411 13.21 46.13 8.60
N ASP A 412 13.50 46.88 7.56
CA ASP A 412 14.86 47.24 7.13
C ASP A 412 15.81 46.08 6.81
N GLY A 413 15.24 44.90 6.58
CA GLY A 413 15.95 43.68 6.23
C GLY A 413 16.52 43.65 4.81
N PRO A 414 17.08 42.50 4.40
CA PRO A 414 17.60 42.33 3.04
C PRO A 414 16.45 42.33 2.02
N GLU A 415 16.79 42.73 0.80
CA GLU A 415 15.92 42.50 -0.35
C GLU A 415 15.71 41.02 -0.56
N CYS A 416 14.44 40.62 -0.83
CA CYS A 416 14.02 39.25 -1.16
C CYS A 416 13.44 39.22 -2.57
N ARG A 417 13.46 38.03 -3.20
CA ARG A 417 12.80 37.83 -4.49
C ARG A 417 11.41 37.26 -4.26
N LEU A 418 10.41 37.81 -4.88
CA LEU A 418 9.15 37.12 -5.14
C LEU A 418 9.34 36.21 -6.37
N LYS A 419 9.10 34.91 -6.22
CA LYS A 419 9.39 33.92 -7.25
C LYS A 419 8.81 34.29 -8.62
N GLY A 420 9.68 34.53 -9.58
CA GLY A 420 9.31 34.88 -10.96
C GLY A 420 8.71 36.28 -11.16
N ALA A 421 8.62 37.12 -10.11
CA ALA A 421 8.04 38.45 -10.19
C ALA A 421 9.08 39.55 -9.94
N TYR A 422 9.19 40.08 -8.74
CA TYR A 422 10.00 41.25 -8.42
C TYR A 422 10.90 41.03 -7.22
N VAL A 423 11.89 41.87 -7.08
CA VAL A 423 12.64 42.07 -5.84
C VAL A 423 11.84 43.02 -4.95
N ILE A 424 11.73 42.69 -3.68
CA ILE A 424 11.02 43.50 -2.68
C ILE A 424 11.88 43.75 -1.45
N LYS A 425 11.58 44.84 -0.75
CA LYS A 425 12.19 45.18 0.54
C LYS A 425 11.07 45.48 1.56
N CYS A 426 11.11 44.83 2.72
CA CYS A 426 10.17 45.10 3.79
C CYS A 426 10.40 46.47 4.40
N THR A 427 9.35 47.27 4.51
CA THR A 427 9.35 48.63 5.09
C THR A 427 8.63 48.70 6.44
N GLY A 428 7.81 47.70 6.76
CA GLY A 428 7.04 47.67 8.01
C GLY A 428 6.04 46.55 8.08
N TYR A 429 5.17 46.58 9.05
CA TYR A 429 4.08 45.63 9.23
C TYR A 429 2.95 46.23 10.08
N GLU A 430 1.78 45.62 9.99
CA GLU A 430 0.58 45.95 10.79
C GLU A 430 0.24 44.79 11.73
N THR A 431 -0.32 45.09 12.89
CA THR A 431 -0.75 44.10 13.87
C THR A 431 -2.19 44.36 14.31
N ASP A 432 -2.85 43.28 14.75
CA ASP A 432 -4.13 43.38 15.46
C ASP A 432 -3.94 43.84 16.93
N ALA A 433 -5.04 43.98 17.65
CA ALA A 433 -5.02 44.40 19.07
C ALA A 433 -4.32 43.38 20.00
N ALA A 434 -4.16 42.12 19.55
CA ALA A 434 -3.46 41.06 20.26
C ALA A 434 -1.95 40.97 19.92
N GLY A 435 -1.50 41.82 18.95
CA GLY A 435 -0.11 41.84 18.50
C GLY A 435 0.23 40.84 17.39
N ASN A 436 -0.77 40.16 16.83
CA ASN A 436 -0.54 39.25 15.69
C ASN A 436 -0.33 40.07 14.41
N VAL A 437 0.63 39.67 13.58
CA VAL A 437 0.87 40.32 12.29
C VAL A 437 -0.31 40.06 11.35
N THR A 438 -0.92 41.12 10.85
CA THR A 438 -2.06 41.07 9.92
C THR A 438 -1.68 41.43 8.48
N ALA A 439 -0.66 42.29 8.31
CA ALA A 439 -0.13 42.63 7.02
C ALA A 439 1.36 42.98 7.12
N ILE A 440 2.11 42.65 6.07
CA ILE A 440 3.50 43.03 5.87
C ILE A 440 3.50 44.12 4.80
N LEU A 441 4.27 45.17 5.03
CA LEU A 441 4.41 46.28 4.09
C LEU A 441 5.76 46.18 3.41
N ALA A 442 5.78 46.26 2.08
CA ALA A 442 7.01 46.22 1.31
C ALA A 442 6.95 47.14 0.10
N GLU A 443 8.11 47.56 -0.39
CA GLU A 443 8.27 48.19 -1.68
C GLU A 443 8.92 47.26 -2.67
N TYR A 444 8.46 47.30 -3.94
CA TYR A 444 9.07 46.52 -5.02
C TYR A 444 10.02 47.41 -5.84
N ASP A 445 11.02 46.77 -6.45
CA ASP A 445 11.88 47.40 -7.44
C ASP A 445 11.28 47.19 -8.85
N PRO A 446 10.73 48.24 -9.49
CA PRO A 446 10.10 48.13 -10.81
C PRO A 446 11.03 47.60 -11.91
N ASP A 447 12.37 47.83 -11.77
CA ASP A 447 13.36 47.43 -12.75
C ASP A 447 13.84 45.98 -12.54
N SER A 448 13.29 45.26 -11.58
CA SER A 448 13.62 43.86 -11.27
C SER A 448 12.64 42.84 -11.80
N ARG A 449 11.88 43.17 -12.84
CA ARG A 449 10.85 42.24 -13.43
C ARG A 449 11.49 40.89 -13.83
N GLY A 450 10.93 39.79 -13.33
CA GLY A 450 11.51 38.47 -13.47
C GLY A 450 12.35 38.00 -12.28
N GLY A 451 12.61 38.91 -11.31
CA GLY A 451 13.30 38.61 -10.05
C GLY A 451 14.78 39.00 -9.99
N ASP A 452 15.35 39.59 -11.05
CA ASP A 452 16.71 40.07 -11.05
C ASP A 452 16.78 41.58 -11.25
N PRO A 453 17.54 42.32 -10.40
CA PRO A 453 17.70 43.77 -10.53
C PRO A 453 18.42 44.16 -11.82
N ALA A 454 17.93 45.19 -12.52
CA ALA A 454 18.52 45.65 -13.78
C ALA A 454 19.95 46.19 -13.62
N ASP A 455 20.30 46.69 -12.43
CA ASP A 455 21.65 47.19 -12.09
C ASP A 455 22.66 46.05 -11.75
N GLY A 456 22.22 44.80 -11.77
CA GLY A 456 23.06 43.62 -11.52
C GLY A 456 23.49 43.43 -10.06
N ARG A 457 22.91 44.21 -9.11
CA ARG A 457 23.22 44.02 -7.68
C ARG A 457 22.78 42.64 -7.19
N LYS A 458 23.51 42.08 -6.25
CA LYS A 458 23.22 40.77 -5.68
C LYS A 458 22.14 40.87 -4.61
N VAL A 459 20.97 40.26 -4.85
CA VAL A 459 19.93 40.07 -3.83
C VAL A 459 20.39 39.05 -2.79
N LYS A 460 20.47 39.46 -1.52
CA LYS A 460 21.01 38.65 -0.41
C LYS A 460 19.96 37.83 0.31
N GLY A 461 18.68 38.20 0.19
CA GLY A 461 17.56 37.49 0.81
C GLY A 461 17.12 36.28 0.02
N ALA A 462 16.19 35.56 0.59
CA ALA A 462 15.62 34.36 0.02
C ALA A 462 14.66 34.66 -1.15
N THR A 463 14.36 33.62 -1.94
CA THR A 463 13.24 33.64 -2.87
C THR A 463 11.99 33.10 -2.16
N ILE A 464 10.91 33.89 -2.19
CA ILE A 464 9.65 33.66 -1.50
C ILE A 464 8.60 33.32 -2.57
N HIS A 465 7.76 32.29 -2.34
CA HIS A 465 6.58 32.03 -3.15
C HIS A 465 5.40 32.85 -2.63
N TRP A 466 4.47 33.11 -3.49
CA TRP A 466 3.36 34.03 -3.24
C TRP A 466 2.13 33.65 -4.08
N VAL A 467 0.97 34.13 -3.70
CA VAL A 467 -0.23 34.12 -4.54
C VAL A 467 -0.90 35.49 -4.49
N ASP A 468 -1.48 35.89 -5.60
CA ASP A 468 -2.21 37.17 -5.71
C ASP A 468 -3.50 37.13 -4.89
N ALA A 469 -3.73 38.13 -4.04
CA ALA A 469 -4.86 38.12 -3.11
C ALA A 469 -6.23 38.21 -3.79
N ALA A 470 -6.29 38.86 -4.96
CA ALA A 470 -7.53 39.05 -5.70
C ALA A 470 -8.00 37.78 -6.44
N THR A 471 -7.05 36.93 -6.82
CA THR A 471 -7.32 35.73 -7.65
C THR A 471 -7.06 34.42 -6.92
N ALA A 472 -6.48 34.45 -5.73
CA ALA A 472 -6.22 33.25 -4.93
C ALA A 472 -7.49 32.48 -4.61
N VAL A 473 -7.36 31.16 -4.60
CA VAL A 473 -8.44 30.23 -4.27
C VAL A 473 -8.23 29.69 -2.86
N ASP A 474 -9.30 29.62 -2.09
CA ASP A 474 -9.29 28.98 -0.78
C ASP A 474 -9.16 27.45 -0.91
N ALA A 475 -8.36 26.87 -0.05
CA ALA A 475 -8.18 25.41 0.00
C ALA A 475 -7.96 24.93 1.44
N GLU A 476 -8.44 23.73 1.73
CA GLU A 476 -8.03 22.97 2.90
C GLU A 476 -6.77 22.17 2.54
N VAL A 477 -5.76 22.21 3.39
CA VAL A 477 -4.54 21.43 3.24
C VAL A 477 -4.33 20.54 4.45
N ARG A 478 -4.11 19.26 4.21
CA ARG A 478 -3.87 18.23 5.24
C ARG A 478 -2.43 17.81 5.21
N LEU A 479 -1.74 18.01 6.33
CA LEU A 479 -0.36 17.64 6.52
C LEU A 479 -0.31 16.34 7.33
N TYR A 480 0.12 15.26 6.67
CA TYR A 480 0.24 13.94 7.29
C TYR A 480 1.68 13.66 7.73
N ASP A 481 1.81 13.02 8.87
CA ASP A 481 3.04 12.44 9.40
C ASP A 481 2.83 10.94 9.68
N ASN A 482 3.85 10.24 10.18
CA ASN A 482 3.74 8.84 10.56
C ASN A 482 2.61 8.64 11.59
N LEU A 483 1.79 7.60 11.38
CA LEU A 483 0.71 7.26 12.31
C LEU A 483 1.24 6.84 13.68
N PHE A 484 2.47 6.30 13.73
CA PHE A 484 3.13 5.85 14.95
C PHE A 484 4.41 6.62 15.22
N THR A 485 4.71 6.87 16.50
CA THR A 485 5.97 7.49 16.95
C THR A 485 7.09 6.47 17.14
N ASP A 486 6.76 5.20 17.32
CA ASP A 486 7.70 4.09 17.51
C ASP A 486 8.00 3.41 16.16
N ALA A 487 9.27 3.08 15.91
CA ALA A 487 9.68 2.39 14.71
C ALA A 487 9.12 0.96 14.61
N GLU A 488 8.91 0.30 15.75
CA GLU A 488 8.34 -1.04 15.86
C GLU A 488 7.14 -1.04 16.82
N PRO A 489 5.99 -0.49 16.40
CA PRO A 489 4.87 -0.21 17.30
C PRO A 489 4.21 -1.46 17.87
N ASP A 490 4.36 -2.60 17.21
CA ASP A 490 3.76 -3.87 17.60
C ASP A 490 4.76 -4.96 17.98
N ALA A 491 6.02 -4.58 18.27
CA ALA A 491 7.06 -5.52 18.69
C ALA A 491 6.90 -5.95 20.15
N GLY A 492 7.11 -7.25 20.41
CA GLY A 492 7.02 -7.82 21.76
C GLY A 492 5.61 -7.69 22.36
N ASP A 493 5.55 -7.33 23.64
CA ASP A 493 4.29 -7.17 24.39
C ASP A 493 3.72 -5.74 24.35
N LYS A 494 4.21 -4.88 23.44
CA LYS A 494 3.73 -3.50 23.30
C LYS A 494 2.25 -3.46 22.92
N ASN A 495 1.49 -2.57 23.57
CA ASN A 495 0.20 -2.16 23.04
C ASN A 495 0.44 -1.09 21.93
N PHE A 496 0.23 -1.45 20.69
CA PHE A 496 0.47 -0.57 19.55
C PHE A 496 -0.33 0.74 19.58
N LEU A 497 -1.47 0.76 20.26
CA LEU A 497 -2.29 1.98 20.43
C LEU A 497 -1.58 3.07 21.23
N ASP A 498 -0.71 2.68 22.17
CA ASP A 498 0.06 3.64 22.98
C ASP A 498 1.19 4.29 22.18
N CYS A 499 1.52 3.73 21.01
CA CYS A 499 2.51 4.26 20.08
C CYS A 499 1.92 5.23 19.03
N LEU A 500 0.61 5.51 19.07
CA LEU A 500 -0.03 6.42 18.13
C LEU A 500 0.55 7.84 18.25
N ASN A 501 0.79 8.46 17.09
CA ASN A 501 1.26 9.84 17.00
C ASN A 501 0.06 10.80 17.03
N PRO A 502 -0.13 11.59 18.12
CA PRO A 502 -1.24 12.52 18.23
C PRO A 502 -1.15 13.68 17.23
N SER A 503 0.06 13.93 16.68
CA SER A 503 0.32 14.97 15.68
C SER A 503 0.42 14.43 14.25
N SER A 504 -0.10 13.21 14.00
CA SER A 504 -0.03 12.56 12.70
C SER A 504 -0.85 13.24 11.60
N LEU A 505 -1.73 14.16 11.95
CA LEU A 505 -2.54 14.97 11.03
C LEU A 505 -2.66 16.39 11.56
N GLU A 506 -2.29 17.37 10.73
CA GLU A 506 -2.60 18.79 10.91
C GLU A 506 -3.47 19.25 9.75
N VAL A 507 -4.61 19.90 10.05
CA VAL A 507 -5.52 20.44 9.04
C VAL A 507 -5.37 21.94 8.99
N LEU A 508 -5.11 22.48 7.81
CA LEU A 508 -5.00 23.91 7.52
C LEU A 508 -6.19 24.35 6.66
N PRO A 509 -7.26 24.89 7.25
CA PRO A 509 -8.53 25.10 6.52
C PRO A 509 -8.53 26.36 5.64
N HIS A 510 -7.53 27.22 5.72
CA HIS A 510 -7.52 28.55 5.11
C HIS A 510 -6.27 28.80 4.25
N ALA A 511 -5.70 27.75 3.66
CA ALA A 511 -4.61 27.92 2.71
C ALA A 511 -5.08 28.68 1.46
N LYS A 512 -4.15 29.40 0.83
CA LYS A 512 -4.39 30.15 -0.41
C LYS A 512 -3.54 29.55 -1.53
N VAL A 513 -4.20 29.14 -2.59
CA VAL A 513 -3.54 28.55 -3.76
C VAL A 513 -3.73 29.42 -5.00
N GLU A 514 -2.82 29.31 -5.98
CA GLU A 514 -2.92 30.08 -7.23
C GLU A 514 -4.20 29.73 -8.01
N ALA A 515 -4.74 30.71 -8.76
CA ALA A 515 -6.01 30.60 -9.50
C ALA A 515 -6.06 29.38 -10.44
N GLY A 516 -4.93 28.97 -11.00
CA GLY A 516 -4.83 27.81 -11.90
C GLY A 516 -5.16 26.47 -11.24
N LEU A 517 -5.32 26.44 -9.92
CA LEU A 517 -5.75 25.23 -9.17
C LEU A 517 -7.27 25.18 -8.92
N ALA A 518 -8.05 26.21 -9.30
CA ALA A 518 -9.49 26.26 -9.05
C ALA A 518 -10.27 25.05 -9.62
N GLY A 519 -9.81 24.49 -10.73
CA GLY A 519 -10.39 23.31 -11.39
C GLY A 519 -9.58 22.02 -11.20
N ALA A 520 -8.72 21.94 -10.18
CA ALA A 520 -7.92 20.75 -9.95
C ALA A 520 -8.80 19.58 -9.47
N GLU A 521 -8.65 18.44 -10.11
CA GLU A 521 -9.42 17.22 -9.83
C GLU A 521 -8.50 16.09 -9.38
N ALA A 522 -9.02 15.20 -8.53
CA ALA A 522 -8.31 13.99 -8.14
C ALA A 522 -8.11 13.05 -9.36
N PRO A 523 -6.98 12.37 -9.48
CA PRO A 523 -5.86 12.26 -8.54
C PRO A 523 -4.67 13.20 -8.85
N ALA A 524 -4.93 14.41 -9.36
CA ALA A 524 -3.87 15.34 -9.75
C ALA A 524 -2.91 15.64 -8.59
N SER A 525 -1.60 15.55 -8.88
CA SER A 525 -0.53 15.81 -7.92
C SER A 525 0.30 17.02 -8.34
N PHE A 526 0.70 17.83 -7.35
CA PHE A 526 1.45 19.05 -7.55
C PHE A 526 2.60 19.15 -6.55
N GLN A 527 3.68 19.78 -6.96
CA GLN A 527 4.65 20.30 -6.01
C GLN A 527 4.22 21.72 -5.60
N PHE A 528 3.85 21.90 -4.33
CA PHE A 528 3.74 23.25 -3.78
C PHE A 528 5.14 23.73 -3.44
N LEU A 529 5.56 24.78 -4.13
CA LEU A 529 6.93 25.30 -4.06
C LEU A 529 7.37 25.55 -2.63
N ARG A 530 8.53 25.02 -2.23
CA ARG A 530 9.11 25.08 -0.89
C ARG A 530 8.36 24.29 0.21
N GLN A 531 7.18 23.72 -0.07
CA GLN A 531 6.32 23.07 0.92
C GLN A 531 6.34 21.53 0.83
N GLY A 532 6.20 20.94 -0.34
CA GLY A 532 6.14 19.51 -0.52
C GLY A 532 5.39 19.10 -1.77
N TYR A 533 5.02 17.83 -1.83
CA TYR A 533 4.15 17.28 -2.87
C TYR A 533 2.78 17.02 -2.28
N PHE A 534 1.76 17.39 -3.04
CA PHE A 534 0.37 17.35 -2.61
C PHE A 534 -0.49 16.77 -3.72
N CYS A 535 -1.52 16.02 -3.35
CA CYS A 535 -2.54 15.56 -4.28
C CYS A 535 -3.92 16.07 -3.90
N VAL A 536 -4.80 16.20 -4.88
CA VAL A 536 -6.21 16.50 -4.64
C VAL A 536 -6.85 15.29 -3.95
N ASP A 537 -7.54 15.51 -2.83
CA ASP A 537 -8.25 14.44 -2.13
C ASP A 537 -9.43 13.94 -2.98
N ASN A 538 -9.50 12.62 -3.21
CA ASN A 538 -10.49 12.01 -4.08
C ASN A 538 -11.87 11.82 -3.44
N LYS A 539 -12.02 12.12 -2.16
CA LYS A 539 -13.24 11.89 -1.39
C LYS A 539 -13.87 13.18 -0.88
N ASP A 540 -13.03 14.09 -0.38
CA ASP A 540 -13.50 15.28 0.31
C ASP A 540 -13.37 16.56 -0.53
N SER A 541 -12.58 16.53 -1.63
CA SER A 541 -12.50 17.66 -2.55
C SER A 541 -13.73 17.73 -3.45
N ALA A 542 -14.28 18.91 -3.60
CA ALA A 542 -15.46 19.20 -4.43
C ALA A 542 -15.34 20.59 -5.09
N PRO A 543 -16.12 20.89 -6.13
CA PRO A 543 -16.18 22.25 -6.70
C PRO A 543 -16.47 23.28 -5.62
N GLY A 544 -15.59 24.28 -5.46
CA GLY A 544 -15.68 25.32 -4.43
C GLY A 544 -15.17 24.91 -3.04
N HIS A 545 -14.71 23.67 -2.87
CA HIS A 545 -14.07 23.19 -1.65
C HIS A 545 -12.89 22.28 -2.02
N LEU A 546 -11.76 22.88 -2.32
CA LEU A 546 -10.54 22.14 -2.64
C LEU A 546 -9.89 21.60 -1.37
N VAL A 547 -9.54 20.31 -1.40
CA VAL A 547 -8.81 19.63 -0.35
C VAL A 547 -7.55 19.01 -0.92
N PHE A 548 -6.39 19.34 -0.36
CA PHE A 548 -5.11 18.78 -0.74
C PHE A 548 -4.48 17.98 0.39
N ASN A 549 -4.08 16.75 0.09
CA ASN A 549 -3.32 15.88 0.98
C ASN A 549 -1.82 16.02 0.70
N ARG A 550 -1.00 16.29 1.72
CA ARG A 550 0.44 16.19 1.57
C ARG A 550 0.87 14.75 1.37
N SER A 551 1.35 14.44 0.17
CA SER A 551 1.86 13.11 -0.17
C SER A 551 3.21 12.86 0.51
N VAL A 552 4.17 13.80 0.34
CA VAL A 552 5.52 13.71 0.91
C VAL A 552 6.16 15.10 1.01
N ASN A 553 7.09 15.25 1.96
CA ASN A 553 7.91 16.47 2.11
C ASN A 553 8.91 16.61 0.98
N LEU A 554 9.39 17.85 0.71
CA LEU A 554 10.51 18.11 -0.20
C LEU A 554 11.83 17.55 0.34
N LYS A 555 12.04 17.69 1.66
CA LYS A 555 13.28 17.24 2.29
C LYS A 555 13.28 15.72 2.40
N ASP A 556 14.29 15.12 1.79
CA ASP A 556 14.51 13.69 1.90
C ASP A 556 15.15 13.36 3.26
N SER A 557 14.56 12.44 3.99
CA SER A 557 15.08 11.91 5.25
C SER A 557 15.81 10.57 5.07
N PHE A 558 15.63 9.92 3.92
CA PHE A 558 16.31 8.67 3.59
C PHE A 558 17.79 8.93 3.27
N LYS A 559 18.67 8.11 3.81
CA LYS A 559 20.10 8.11 3.54
C LYS A 559 20.51 6.73 3.06
N PHE A 560 21.17 6.68 1.90
CA PHE A 560 21.73 5.44 1.34
C PHE A 560 22.85 4.86 2.20
#